data_d26dcf402e65824278b760ab51e1f078
#
_entry.id   d26dcf402e65824278b760ab51e1f078
#
_cell.length_a   1.000
_cell.length_b   1.000
_cell.length_c   1.000
_cell.angle_alpha   90.00
_cell.angle_beta   90.00
_cell.angle_gamma   90.00
#
_symmetry.space_group_name_H-M   'P 1'
#
loop_
_entity.id
_entity.type
_entity.pdbx_description
1 polymer ?
#
loop_
_entity_poly.entity_id
_entity_poly.type
_entity_poly.pdbx_seq_one_letter_code
_entity_poly.pdbx_strand_id
1 'polypeptide(L)'
;LQRYEVIAIVIANLNDEDITALIERSQTIITDRKGVIAKIDKWGKRHLAYEIKKQKDGYYFLIDFAGDGAIVAEIERNYKIDDRILKFITVKKEGASTRDGIEQEIAAAEAKRTQARVEGDTAAEGRVIHQIEKSFGEAKPFISSPKKTYNKEEISTKGE
;
A
#
# COMPACT_ATOMS: atom_id res chain seq x y z
N LEU A 1 -12.49 -5.71 -20.79
CA LEU A 1 -12.07 -5.83 -19.39
C LEU A 1 -12.09 -4.44 -18.73
N GLN A 2 -12.44 -4.38 -17.48
CA GLN A 2 -12.37 -3.17 -16.69
C GLN A 2 -11.08 -3.16 -15.88
N ARG A 3 -10.41 -2.00 -15.77
CA ARG A 3 -9.16 -1.88 -15.01
C ARG A 3 -9.41 -1.44 -13.57
N TYR A 4 -8.68 -2.05 -12.66
CA TYR A 4 -8.75 -1.78 -11.23
C TYR A 4 -7.36 -1.67 -10.62
N GLU A 5 -7.23 -0.82 -9.62
CA GLU A 5 -6.08 -0.77 -8.72
C GLU A 5 -6.53 -1.13 -7.31
N VAL A 6 -5.86 -2.08 -6.71
CA VAL A 6 -6.05 -2.43 -5.31
C VAL A 6 -4.78 -2.09 -4.55
N ILE A 7 -4.93 -1.26 -3.52
CA ILE A 7 -3.85 -0.89 -2.62
C ILE A 7 -4.17 -1.47 -1.26
N ALA A 8 -3.24 -2.22 -0.70
CA ALA A 8 -3.40 -2.84 0.60
C ALA A 8 -2.30 -2.41 1.56
N ILE A 9 -2.68 -2.27 2.82
CA ILE A 9 -1.78 -2.02 3.94
C ILE A 9 -1.83 -3.25 4.83
N VAL A 10 -0.68 -3.90 5.01
CA VAL A 10 -0.54 -5.05 5.89
C VAL A 10 0.30 -4.71 7.11
N ILE A 11 0.24 -5.54 8.14
CA ILE A 11 1.03 -5.35 9.36
C ILE A 11 2.53 -5.32 9.01
N ALA A 12 3.26 -4.37 9.61
CA ALA A 12 4.64 -4.08 9.23
C ALA A 12 5.66 -5.14 9.68
N ASN A 13 5.30 -6.00 10.63
CA ASN A 13 6.17 -7.02 11.19
C ASN A 13 6.12 -8.37 10.45
N LEU A 14 5.42 -8.44 9.32
CA LEU A 14 5.46 -9.61 8.45
C LEU A 14 6.83 -9.75 7.79
N ASN A 15 7.26 -10.98 7.59
CA ASN A 15 8.43 -11.28 6.76
C ASN A 15 8.09 -11.13 5.27
N ASP A 16 9.10 -11.07 4.44
CA ASP A 16 8.93 -10.90 2.99
C ASP A 16 8.23 -12.09 2.33
N GLU A 17 8.36 -13.28 2.90
CA GLU A 17 7.70 -14.50 2.41
C GLU A 17 6.18 -14.41 2.61
N ASP A 18 5.72 -13.98 3.78
CA ASP A 18 4.31 -13.79 4.08
C ASP A 18 3.67 -12.71 3.23
N ILE A 19 4.39 -11.61 3.00
CA ILE A 19 3.94 -10.53 2.12
C ILE A 19 3.83 -11.03 0.69
N THR A 20 4.80 -11.79 0.23
CA THR A 20 4.80 -12.39 -1.11
C THR A 20 3.63 -13.37 -1.26
N ALA A 21 3.39 -14.22 -0.27
CA ALA A 21 2.27 -15.16 -0.26
C ALA A 21 0.89 -14.45 -0.34
N LEU A 22 0.73 -13.31 0.34
CA LEU A 22 -0.49 -12.50 0.24
C LEU A 22 -0.70 -11.93 -1.16
N ILE A 23 0.37 -11.46 -1.78
CA ILE A 23 0.35 -10.95 -3.16
C ILE A 23 0.03 -12.08 -4.13
N GLU A 24 0.71 -13.22 -4.02
CA GLU A 24 0.50 -14.39 -4.88
C GLU A 24 -0.92 -14.93 -4.79
N ARG A 25 -1.52 -14.93 -3.59
CA ARG A 25 -2.92 -15.30 -3.42
C ARG A 25 -3.85 -14.37 -4.21
N SER A 26 -3.58 -13.08 -4.21
CA SER A 26 -4.34 -12.11 -4.99
C SER A 26 -4.13 -12.31 -6.50
N GLN A 27 -2.89 -12.60 -6.91
CA GLN A 27 -2.57 -12.95 -8.30
C GLN A 27 -3.35 -14.19 -8.78
N THR A 28 -3.38 -15.23 -7.97
CA THR A 28 -4.13 -16.46 -8.27
C THR A 28 -5.61 -16.18 -8.49
N ILE A 29 -6.24 -15.38 -7.61
CA ILE A 29 -7.64 -14.98 -7.77
C ILE A 29 -7.89 -14.26 -9.11
N ILE A 30 -6.96 -13.39 -9.51
CA ILE A 30 -7.06 -12.64 -10.77
C ILE A 30 -6.91 -13.58 -11.97
N THR A 31 -5.89 -14.43 -11.96
CA THR A 31 -5.57 -15.31 -13.09
C THR A 31 -6.58 -16.44 -13.28
N ASP A 32 -7.06 -17.04 -12.21
CA ASP A 32 -8.08 -18.10 -12.24
C ASP A 32 -9.38 -17.64 -12.88
N ARG A 33 -9.69 -16.37 -12.75
CA ARG A 33 -10.85 -15.73 -13.36
C ARG A 33 -10.55 -15.02 -14.68
N LYS A 34 -9.44 -15.38 -15.32
CA LYS A 34 -9.01 -14.83 -16.62
C LYS A 34 -8.75 -13.32 -16.62
N GLY A 35 -8.48 -12.73 -15.46
CA GLY A 35 -7.98 -11.37 -15.34
C GLY A 35 -6.53 -11.27 -15.81
N VAL A 36 -6.09 -10.06 -16.11
CA VAL A 36 -4.73 -9.73 -16.54
C VAL A 36 -4.10 -8.80 -15.52
N ILE A 37 -2.96 -9.19 -14.97
CA ILE A 37 -2.20 -8.36 -14.03
C ILE A 37 -1.32 -7.42 -14.85
N ALA A 38 -1.52 -6.12 -14.68
CA ALA A 38 -0.73 -5.09 -15.38
C ALA A 38 0.53 -4.72 -14.59
N LYS A 39 0.42 -4.61 -13.26
CA LYS A 39 1.52 -4.17 -12.42
C LYS A 39 1.34 -4.63 -10.97
N ILE A 40 2.46 -4.94 -10.32
CA ILE A 40 2.53 -5.14 -8.88
C ILE A 40 3.68 -4.30 -8.34
N ASP A 41 3.37 -3.43 -7.41
CA ASP A 41 4.36 -2.60 -6.74
C ASP A 41 4.38 -2.88 -5.24
N LYS A 42 5.56 -3.14 -4.73
CA LYS A 42 5.83 -3.24 -3.29
C LYS A 42 6.44 -1.92 -2.83
N TRP A 43 5.68 -1.13 -2.09
CA TRP A 43 6.16 0.18 -1.61
C TRP A 43 6.94 0.10 -0.31
N GLY A 44 6.85 -1.02 0.38
CA GLY A 44 7.59 -1.24 1.61
C GLY A 44 6.91 -0.71 2.87
N LYS A 45 7.66 -0.71 3.96
CA LYS A 45 7.20 -0.24 5.27
C LYS A 45 7.12 1.27 5.30
N ARG A 46 6.00 1.79 5.81
CA ARG A 46 5.78 3.23 5.97
C ARG A 46 5.05 3.51 7.28
N HIS A 47 5.32 4.68 7.84
CA HIS A 47 4.59 5.16 9.00
C HIS A 47 3.18 5.56 8.59
N LEU A 48 2.17 5.08 9.34
CA LEU A 48 0.77 5.39 9.08
C LEU A 48 0.46 6.82 9.53
N ALA A 49 -0.42 7.51 8.79
CA ALA A 49 -0.90 8.84 9.17
C ALA A 49 -1.66 8.82 10.50
N TYR A 50 -2.31 7.70 10.81
CA TYR A 50 -2.98 7.41 12.07
C TYR A 50 -2.89 5.92 12.39
N GLU A 51 -3.04 5.57 13.65
CA GLU A 51 -2.97 4.19 14.12
C GLU A 51 -4.15 3.37 13.61
N ILE A 52 -3.86 2.21 12.99
CA ILE A 52 -4.88 1.25 12.51
C ILE A 52 -4.67 -0.06 13.25
N LYS A 53 -5.69 -0.59 13.90
CA LYS A 53 -5.63 -1.85 14.69
C LYS A 53 -4.42 -1.87 15.65
N LYS A 54 -4.12 -0.75 16.30
CA LYS A 54 -2.98 -0.54 17.21
C LYS A 54 -1.59 -0.65 16.54
N GLN A 55 -1.55 -0.56 15.20
CA GLN A 55 -0.30 -0.52 14.43
C GLN A 55 0.01 0.92 14.02
N LYS A 56 1.25 1.34 14.21
CA LYS A 56 1.74 2.67 13.81
C LYS A 56 2.42 2.66 12.44
N ASP A 57 2.86 1.49 12.01
CA ASP A 57 3.52 1.26 10.75
C ASP A 57 2.76 0.19 9.95
N GLY A 58 2.84 0.27 8.65
CA GLY A 58 2.27 -0.69 7.73
C GLY A 58 3.15 -0.92 6.52
N TYR A 59 3.01 -2.07 5.90
CA TYR A 59 3.63 -2.37 4.62
C TYR A 59 2.61 -2.16 3.51
N TYR A 60 2.95 -1.36 2.51
CA TYR A 60 2.09 -1.00 1.39
C TYR A 60 2.46 -1.81 0.15
N PHE A 61 1.45 -2.32 -0.54
CA PHE A 61 1.61 -2.83 -1.89
C PHE A 61 0.40 -2.47 -2.76
N LEU A 62 0.63 -2.41 -4.06
CA LEU A 62 -0.36 -2.10 -5.08
C LEU A 62 -0.42 -3.23 -6.10
N ILE A 63 -1.63 -3.61 -6.50
CA ILE A 63 -1.89 -4.53 -7.61
C ILE A 63 -2.79 -3.81 -8.62
N ASP A 64 -2.28 -3.60 -9.82
CA ASP A 64 -3.03 -3.07 -10.97
C ASP A 64 -3.38 -4.23 -11.91
N PHE A 65 -4.65 -4.41 -12.17
CA PHE A 65 -5.14 -5.51 -12.99
C PHE A 65 -6.39 -5.14 -13.80
N ALA A 66 -6.66 -5.92 -14.83
CA ALA A 66 -7.91 -5.84 -15.58
C ALA A 66 -8.70 -7.13 -15.48
N GLY A 67 -10.01 -7.00 -15.34
CA GLY A 67 -10.91 -8.13 -15.19
C GLY A 67 -12.36 -7.68 -15.03
N ASP A 68 -13.17 -8.55 -14.48
CA ASP A 68 -14.56 -8.25 -14.11
C ASP A 68 -14.68 -7.86 -12.62
N GLY A 69 -15.84 -7.34 -12.25
CA GLY A 69 -16.12 -6.96 -10.87
C GLY A 69 -16.16 -8.13 -9.88
N ALA A 70 -16.33 -9.36 -10.35
CA ALA A 70 -16.32 -10.54 -9.49
C ALA A 70 -14.91 -10.84 -8.95
N ILE A 71 -13.87 -10.48 -9.71
CA ILE A 71 -12.48 -10.56 -9.24
C ILE A 71 -12.27 -9.60 -8.07
N VAL A 72 -12.73 -8.36 -8.20
CA VAL A 72 -12.66 -7.34 -7.15
C VAL A 72 -13.35 -7.83 -5.88
N ALA A 73 -14.60 -8.30 -6.01
CA ALA A 73 -15.36 -8.80 -4.88
C ALA A 73 -14.66 -9.93 -4.13
N GLU A 74 -14.01 -10.85 -4.86
CA GLU A 74 -13.28 -11.96 -4.25
C GLU A 74 -11.98 -11.51 -3.56
N ILE A 75 -11.23 -10.59 -4.16
CA ILE A 75 -10.05 -10.00 -3.52
C ILE A 75 -10.45 -9.28 -2.24
N GLU A 76 -11.46 -8.42 -2.29
CA GLU A 76 -11.95 -7.69 -1.12
C GLU A 76 -12.46 -8.61 -0.02
N ARG A 77 -13.16 -9.69 -0.40
CA ARG A 77 -13.60 -10.71 0.55
C ARG A 77 -12.43 -11.35 1.27
N ASN A 78 -11.37 -11.73 0.54
CA ASN A 78 -10.18 -12.32 1.11
C ASN A 78 -9.45 -11.33 2.05
N TYR A 79 -9.36 -10.06 1.66
CA TYR A 79 -8.72 -9.04 2.47
C TYR A 79 -9.49 -8.70 3.74
N LYS A 80 -10.81 -8.77 3.72
CA LYS A 80 -11.65 -8.58 4.92
C LYS A 80 -11.50 -9.71 5.94
N ILE A 81 -11.22 -10.91 5.48
CA ILE A 81 -11.07 -12.11 6.34
C ILE A 81 -9.65 -12.20 6.92
N ASP A 82 -8.65 -11.68 6.22
CA ASP A 82 -7.26 -11.80 6.61
C ASP A 82 -6.87 -10.74 7.64
N ASP A 83 -6.58 -11.16 8.87
CA ASP A 83 -6.22 -10.28 9.98
C ASP A 83 -4.90 -9.53 9.77
N ARG A 84 -4.07 -10.00 8.85
CA ARG A 84 -2.81 -9.34 8.49
C ARG A 84 -3.03 -8.08 7.65
N ILE A 85 -4.17 -7.97 6.99
CA ILE A 85 -4.57 -6.78 6.24
C ILE A 85 -5.14 -5.74 7.20
N LEU A 86 -4.47 -4.60 7.32
CA LEU A 86 -4.92 -3.49 8.15
C LEU A 86 -6.03 -2.70 7.46
N LYS A 87 -5.80 -2.38 6.20
CA LYS A 87 -6.75 -1.63 5.36
C LYS A 87 -6.46 -1.87 3.89
N PHE A 88 -7.47 -1.68 3.06
CA PHE A 88 -7.32 -1.71 1.60
C PHE A 88 -8.27 -0.73 0.94
N ILE A 89 -7.96 -0.35 -0.28
CA ILE A 89 -8.81 0.46 -1.14
C ILE A 89 -8.76 -0.11 -2.55
N THR A 90 -9.90 -0.15 -3.21
CA THR A 90 -10.03 -0.53 -4.61
C THR A 90 -10.50 0.66 -5.41
N VAL A 91 -9.78 0.99 -6.47
CA VAL A 91 -10.10 2.09 -7.38
C VAL A 91 -10.37 1.51 -8.76
N LYS A 92 -11.52 1.85 -9.33
CA LYS A 92 -11.83 1.55 -10.71
C LYS A 92 -11.24 2.65 -11.59
N LYS A 93 -10.39 2.26 -12.55
CA LYS A 93 -9.84 3.19 -13.52
C LYS A 93 -10.83 3.44 -14.65
N GLU A 94 -10.86 4.66 -15.17
CA GLU A 94 -11.65 5.01 -16.34
C GLU A 94 -11.06 4.38 -17.61
N GLY A 95 -11.95 3.99 -18.51
CA GLY A 95 -11.61 3.37 -19.78
C GLY A 95 -11.69 1.84 -19.77
N ALA A 96 -12.16 1.28 -20.86
CA ALA A 96 -12.12 -0.15 -21.11
C ALA A 96 -10.73 -0.53 -21.60
N SER A 97 -10.11 -1.51 -20.95
CA SER A 97 -8.81 -2.03 -21.36
C SER A 97 -8.99 -3.34 -22.11
N THR A 98 -8.37 -3.42 -23.29
CA THR A 98 -8.23 -4.69 -24.01
C THR A 98 -7.04 -5.44 -23.45
N ARG A 99 -7.04 -6.77 -23.56
CA ARG A 99 -5.91 -7.60 -23.14
C ARG A 99 -4.62 -7.15 -23.83
N ASP A 100 -4.68 -6.98 -25.15
CA ASP A 100 -3.55 -6.56 -25.97
C ASP A 100 -3.01 -5.16 -25.58
N GLY A 101 -3.91 -4.24 -25.24
CA GLY A 101 -3.52 -2.92 -24.75
C GLY A 101 -2.78 -2.96 -23.43
N ILE A 102 -3.19 -3.85 -22.52
CA ILE A 102 -2.53 -4.03 -21.23
C ILE A 102 -1.15 -4.70 -21.42
N GLU A 103 -1.05 -5.71 -22.27
CA GLU A 103 0.22 -6.35 -22.60
C GLU A 103 1.22 -5.36 -23.22
N GLN A 104 0.74 -4.44 -24.07
CA GLN A 104 1.57 -3.35 -24.60
C GLN A 104 2.01 -2.37 -23.51
N GLU A 105 1.12 -2.02 -22.56
CA GLU A 105 1.47 -1.16 -21.43
C GLU A 105 2.50 -1.83 -20.50
N ILE A 106 2.38 -3.13 -20.26
CA ILE A 106 3.35 -3.91 -19.48
C ILE A 106 4.72 -3.85 -20.15
N ALA A 107 4.77 -4.14 -21.45
CA ALA A 107 6.01 -4.10 -22.22
C ALA A 107 6.64 -2.69 -22.23
N ALA A 108 5.82 -1.64 -22.37
CA ALA A 108 6.28 -0.26 -22.32
C ALA A 108 6.75 0.15 -20.92
N ALA A 109 6.09 -0.33 -19.86
CA ALA A 109 6.48 -0.06 -18.47
C ALA A 109 7.79 -0.78 -18.11
N GLU A 110 8.00 -1.99 -18.58
CA GLU A 110 9.25 -2.73 -18.41
C GLU A 110 10.42 -2.04 -19.13
N ALA A 111 10.18 -1.55 -20.36
CA ALA A 111 11.17 -0.78 -21.10
C ALA A 111 11.54 0.54 -20.39
N LYS A 112 10.57 1.23 -19.79
CA LYS A 112 10.81 2.43 -18.97
C LYS A 112 11.52 2.12 -17.65
N ARG A 113 11.25 0.97 -17.04
CA ARG A 113 11.92 0.54 -15.80
C ARG A 113 13.41 0.27 -16.01
N THR A 114 13.78 -0.29 -17.15
CA THR A 114 15.18 -0.48 -17.53
C THR A 114 15.90 0.85 -17.77
N GLN A 115 15.20 1.87 -18.25
CA GLN A 115 15.75 3.22 -18.42
C GLN A 115 15.75 4.03 -17.11
N ALA A 116 14.69 3.95 -16.29
CA ALA A 116 14.56 4.70 -15.04
C ALA A 116 15.40 4.14 -13.87
N ARG A 117 15.98 2.96 -14.02
CA ARG A 117 16.95 2.42 -13.05
C ARG A 117 18.23 3.26 -12.99
N VAL A 118 18.39 4.19 -13.93
CA VAL A 118 19.51 5.15 -14.02
C VAL A 118 19.19 6.48 -13.34
N GLU A 119 17.91 6.84 -13.14
CA GLU A 119 17.51 8.10 -12.49
C GLU A 119 16.46 7.80 -11.42
N GLY A 120 16.89 7.80 -10.15
CA GLY A 120 16.02 7.54 -9.00
C GLY A 120 14.97 8.65 -8.83
N ASP A 121 13.72 8.38 -9.14
CA ASP A 121 12.60 9.28 -8.84
C ASP A 121 11.61 8.67 -7.86
N THR A 122 11.72 9.07 -6.60
CA THR A 122 10.81 8.71 -5.50
C THR A 122 9.58 9.63 -5.40
N ALA A 123 9.46 10.60 -6.30
CA ALA A 123 8.44 11.66 -6.22
C ALA A 123 7.02 11.17 -6.55
N ALA A 124 6.88 10.16 -7.39
CA ALA A 124 5.56 9.63 -7.77
C ALA A 124 4.89 8.84 -6.64
N GLU A 125 5.66 8.10 -5.85
CA GLU A 125 5.15 7.31 -4.72
C GLU A 125 4.56 8.18 -3.61
N GLY A 126 5.17 9.32 -3.32
CA GLY A 126 4.68 10.26 -2.30
C GLY A 126 3.30 10.85 -2.61
N ARG A 127 2.99 11.10 -3.89
CA ARG A 127 1.68 11.64 -4.31
C ARG A 127 0.56 10.65 -4.13
N VAL A 128 0.79 9.39 -4.46
CA VAL A 128 -0.21 8.32 -4.38
C VAL A 128 -0.50 7.99 -2.92
N ILE A 129 0.52 7.94 -2.06
CA ILE A 129 0.36 7.72 -0.62
C ILE A 129 -0.47 8.84 0.01
N HIS A 130 -0.20 10.09 -0.32
CA HIS A 130 -0.97 11.23 0.16
C HIS A 130 -2.45 11.16 -0.27
N GLN A 131 -2.72 10.67 -1.48
CA GLN A 131 -4.07 10.49 -1.99
C GLN A 131 -4.81 9.33 -1.31
N ILE A 132 -4.10 8.26 -0.97
CA ILE A 132 -4.63 7.13 -0.19
C ILE A 132 -4.97 7.58 1.23
N GLU A 133 -4.07 8.30 1.89
CA GLU A 133 -4.29 8.85 3.22
C GLU A 133 -5.51 9.78 3.26
N LYS A 134 -5.69 10.59 2.23
CA LYS A 134 -6.86 11.44 2.05
C LYS A 134 -8.16 10.65 1.85
N SER A 135 -8.09 9.54 1.12
CA SER A 135 -9.25 8.66 0.85
C SER A 135 -9.70 7.86 2.07
N PHE A 136 -8.81 7.68 3.04
CA PHE A 136 -9.14 7.00 4.30
C PHE A 136 -9.87 7.87 5.32
N GLY A 137 -10.23 9.10 4.94
CA GLY A 137 -10.99 10.03 5.74
C GLY A 137 -10.10 10.92 6.60
N GLU A 138 -10.56 12.13 6.82
CA GLU A 138 -9.94 13.15 7.67
C GLU A 138 -9.94 12.70 9.14
N ALA A 139 -9.01 11.83 9.50
CA ALA A 139 -8.61 11.74 10.88
C ALA A 139 -7.73 12.95 11.15
N LYS A 140 -8.22 13.85 12.02
CA LYS A 140 -7.44 15.00 12.48
C LYS A 140 -6.04 14.53 12.86
N PRO A 141 -4.97 15.23 12.43
CA PRO A 141 -3.63 14.87 12.84
C PRO A 141 -3.59 14.89 14.37
N PHE A 142 -3.20 13.76 14.96
CA PHE A 142 -2.90 13.71 16.38
C PHE A 142 -1.66 14.57 16.59
N ILE A 143 -1.89 15.77 17.10
CA ILE A 143 -0.82 16.65 17.55
C ILE A 143 -0.19 15.92 18.75
N SER A 144 0.96 15.32 18.54
CA SER A 144 1.76 14.80 19.63
C SER A 144 2.09 15.97 20.55
N SER A 145 1.56 15.93 21.75
CA SER A 145 1.90 16.87 22.80
C SER A 145 3.43 16.91 22.96
N PRO A 146 4.03 18.08 23.06
CA PRO A 146 5.46 18.18 23.23
C PRO A 146 5.85 17.43 24.50
N LYS A 147 6.81 16.51 24.39
CA LYS A 147 7.44 15.87 25.54
C LYS A 147 7.93 16.97 26.47
N LYS A 148 7.34 17.06 27.65
CA LYS A 148 7.91 17.83 28.74
C LYS A 148 9.31 17.25 28.99
N THR A 149 10.33 17.99 28.59
CA THR A 149 11.68 17.76 29.02
C THR A 149 11.70 17.99 30.53
N TYR A 150 11.82 16.93 31.30
CA TYR A 150 12.15 17.01 32.71
C TYR A 150 13.60 17.50 32.76
N ASN A 151 13.74 18.79 33.07
CA ASN A 151 15.02 19.35 33.45
C ASN A 151 15.36 18.78 34.83
N LYS A 152 16.35 17.92 34.87
CA LYS A 152 16.94 17.37 36.08
C LYS A 152 18.08 18.30 36.45
N GLU A 153 17.76 19.42 37.07
CA GLU A 153 18.74 20.24 37.75
C GLU A 153 18.34 20.43 39.22
N GLU A 154 19.34 20.21 40.05
CA GLU A 154 19.55 20.64 41.41
C GLU A 154 18.81 19.89 42.51
N ILE A 155 19.48 18.86 43.01
CA ILE A 155 19.60 18.67 44.44
C ILE A 155 21.05 18.97 44.83
N SER A 156 21.27 20.25 45.12
CA SER A 156 22.49 20.66 45.79
C SER A 156 22.35 20.31 47.27
N THR A 157 23.25 19.54 47.74
CA THR A 157 23.56 19.24 49.13
C THR A 157 23.99 20.47 49.91
N LYS A 158 23.42 20.70 51.06
CA LYS A 158 24.02 21.28 52.24
C LYS A 158 23.45 20.48 53.41
N GLY A 159 24.18 19.77 54.20
CA GLY A 159 25.41 20.07 54.96
C GLY A 159 25.04 20.40 56.36
N GLU A 160 25.42 19.64 57.23
CA GLU A 160 25.65 19.59 58.66
C GLU A 160 24.92 18.49 59.36
#